data_67947f0a288e592749083d250d78f16c
#
_entry.id   67947f0a288e592749083d250d78f16c
#
_cell.length_a   1.000
_cell.length_b   1.000
_cell.length_c   1.000
_cell.angle_alpha   90.00
_cell.angle_beta   90.00
_cell.angle_gamma   90.00
#
_symmetry.space_group_name_H-M   'P 1'
#
loop_
_entity.id
_entity.type
_entity.pdbx_description
1 polymer ?
#
loop_
_entity_poly.entity_id
_entity_poly.type
_entity_poly.pdbx_seq_one_letter_code
_entity_poly.pdbx_strand_id
1 'polypeptide(L)'
;MLQHGHIKTDAFVEETCHIPKGWGKEIIIENNEMYCGKILVFNKGCKFSMHYHMNKDETWYVEEGEFNYTFIDTEIAYPTTFKISPGWVVRQHPGQPHQLEALTDGRIFEVSTHHEDSDSYRVLPGDSQKEVWDSIEDFKRKDELGDKS
;
A
#
# COMPACT_ATOMS: atom_id res chain seq x y z
N MET A 1 30.41 24.00 19.30
CA MET A 1 31.11 23.31 18.19
C MET A 1 30.08 22.52 17.42
N LEU A 2 29.64 23.01 16.28
CA LEU A 2 28.81 22.24 15.35
C LEU A 2 29.71 21.13 14.80
N GLN A 3 29.45 19.88 15.19
CA GLN A 3 30.01 18.76 14.48
C GLN A 3 29.47 18.84 13.06
N HIS A 4 30.34 19.21 12.14
CA HIS A 4 30.05 19.03 10.72
C HIS A 4 29.91 17.53 10.49
N GLY A 5 28.66 17.06 10.44
CA GLY A 5 28.34 15.72 9.99
C GLY A 5 29.06 15.48 8.67
N HIS A 6 29.73 14.36 8.56
CA HIS A 6 30.43 13.96 7.35
C HIS A 6 29.37 13.96 6.21
N ILE A 7 29.45 14.98 5.36
CA ILE A 7 28.63 14.95 4.13
C ILE A 7 29.22 13.82 3.30
N LYS A 8 28.48 12.73 3.15
CA LYS A 8 28.83 11.69 2.21
C LYS A 8 28.80 12.32 0.81
N THR A 9 29.96 12.46 0.21
CA THR A 9 30.12 12.99 -1.15
C THR A 9 30.15 11.89 -2.20
N ASP A 10 30.19 10.63 -1.77
CA ASP A 10 30.24 9.48 -2.65
C ASP A 10 28.85 9.08 -3.15
N ALA A 11 28.77 8.68 -4.41
CA ALA A 11 27.56 8.11 -4.97
C ALA A 11 27.18 6.82 -4.22
N PHE A 12 25.86 6.65 -4.01
CA PHE A 12 25.31 5.44 -3.43
C PHE A 12 24.99 4.44 -4.53
N VAL A 13 25.51 3.21 -4.41
CA VAL A 13 25.28 2.14 -5.38
C VAL A 13 24.94 0.87 -4.61
N GLU A 14 23.70 0.40 -4.74
CA GLU A 14 23.22 -0.82 -4.10
C GLU A 14 22.19 -1.54 -5.01
N GLU A 15 21.98 -2.82 -4.76
CA GLU A 15 20.85 -3.54 -5.31
C GLU A 15 19.57 -3.17 -4.55
N THR A 16 18.42 -3.23 -5.23
CA THR A 16 17.12 -2.97 -4.61
C THR A 16 16.74 -4.07 -3.61
N CYS A 17 16.00 -3.68 -2.56
CA CYS A 17 15.44 -4.61 -1.58
C CYS A 17 14.04 -5.04 -2.02
N HIS A 18 13.77 -6.36 -2.03
CA HIS A 18 12.47 -6.93 -2.36
C HIS A 18 11.77 -7.42 -1.10
N ILE A 19 10.55 -6.95 -0.85
CA ILE A 19 9.73 -7.32 0.31
C ILE A 19 8.50 -8.08 -0.17
N PRO A 20 8.36 -9.40 0.11
CA PRO A 20 7.18 -10.15 -0.23
C PRO A 20 5.92 -9.63 0.47
N LYS A 21 4.80 -9.64 -0.23
CA LYS A 21 3.47 -9.28 0.26
C LYS A 21 2.44 -10.33 -0.17
N GLY A 22 1.31 -10.42 0.50
CA GLY A 22 0.22 -11.32 0.10
C GLY A 22 -0.35 -11.02 -1.28
N TRP A 23 -0.21 -9.80 -1.78
CA TRP A 23 -0.66 -9.36 -3.11
C TRP A 23 0.43 -9.37 -4.19
N GLY A 24 1.69 -9.67 -3.83
CA GLY A 24 2.84 -9.67 -4.74
C GLY A 24 4.11 -9.29 -4.00
N LYS A 25 4.72 -8.18 -4.31
CA LYS A 25 5.93 -7.67 -3.64
C LYS A 25 6.11 -6.16 -3.81
N GLU A 26 6.86 -5.58 -2.89
CA GLU A 26 7.43 -4.24 -3.02
C GLU A 26 8.91 -4.35 -3.42
N ILE A 27 9.33 -3.56 -4.37
CA ILE A 27 10.75 -3.32 -4.69
C ILE A 27 11.07 -1.92 -4.16
N ILE A 28 11.90 -1.85 -3.13
CA ILE A 28 12.29 -0.57 -2.53
C ILE A 28 13.45 0.02 -3.35
N ILE A 29 13.23 1.18 -3.94
CA ILE A 29 14.25 1.94 -4.66
C ILE A 29 15.03 2.79 -3.66
N GLU A 30 14.32 3.58 -2.86
CA GLU A 30 14.88 4.42 -1.80
C GLU A 30 13.76 4.73 -0.78
N ASN A 31 14.14 4.84 0.47
CA ASN A 31 13.29 5.39 1.52
C ASN A 31 14.18 6.12 2.54
N ASN A 32 14.20 7.42 2.46
CA ASN A 32 14.93 8.29 3.36
C ASN A 32 13.99 9.31 4.01
N GLU A 33 14.53 10.20 4.82
CA GLU A 33 13.76 11.21 5.56
C GLU A 33 13.03 12.25 4.69
N MET A 34 13.39 12.35 3.40
CA MET A 34 12.81 13.34 2.47
C MET A 34 11.84 12.70 1.48
N TYR A 35 12.15 11.50 0.96
CA TYR A 35 11.36 10.88 -0.08
C TYR A 35 11.42 9.34 -0.04
N CYS A 36 10.48 8.73 -0.72
CA CYS A 36 10.43 7.29 -0.94
C CYS A 36 10.07 6.99 -2.39
N GLY A 37 10.76 6.01 -2.96
CA GLY A 37 10.45 5.44 -4.27
C GLY A 37 10.31 3.92 -4.15
N LYS A 38 9.21 3.39 -4.70
CA LYS A 38 8.92 1.94 -4.71
C LYS A 38 8.36 1.51 -6.05
N ILE A 39 8.55 0.25 -6.37
CA ILE A 39 7.76 -0.44 -7.38
C ILE A 39 6.89 -1.47 -6.67
N LEU A 40 5.58 -1.39 -6.89
CA LEU A 40 4.60 -2.34 -6.37
C LEU A 40 4.27 -3.33 -7.47
N VAL A 41 4.65 -4.58 -7.29
CA VAL A 41 4.41 -5.67 -8.24
C VAL A 41 3.23 -6.49 -7.75
N PHE A 42 2.15 -6.51 -8.53
CA PHE A 42 0.91 -7.18 -8.17
C PHE A 42 0.71 -8.47 -8.96
N ASN A 43 0.21 -9.48 -8.27
CA ASN A 43 -0.35 -10.66 -8.90
C ASN A 43 -1.81 -10.41 -9.24
N LYS A 44 -2.27 -10.90 -10.39
CA LYS A 44 -3.65 -10.80 -10.84
C LYS A 44 -4.63 -11.26 -9.76
N GLY A 45 -5.68 -10.47 -9.53
CA GLY A 45 -6.75 -10.75 -8.58
C GLY A 45 -6.40 -10.39 -7.13
N CYS A 46 -5.20 -9.89 -6.86
CA CYS A 46 -4.77 -9.55 -5.51
C CYS A 46 -4.92 -8.06 -5.22
N LYS A 47 -5.04 -7.73 -3.95
CA LYS A 47 -5.20 -6.36 -3.44
C LYS A 47 -4.49 -6.16 -2.11
N PHE A 48 -4.04 -4.95 -1.85
CA PHE A 48 -3.65 -4.58 -0.50
C PHE A 48 -4.87 -4.10 0.33
N SER A 49 -4.66 -3.87 1.62
CA SER A 49 -5.72 -3.38 2.51
C SER A 49 -6.26 -2.02 2.08
N MET A 50 -7.55 -1.76 2.34
CA MET A 50 -8.04 -0.39 2.41
C MET A 50 -7.40 0.27 3.62
N HIS A 51 -6.54 1.26 3.40
CA HIS A 51 -5.77 1.92 4.46
C HIS A 51 -5.50 3.38 4.12
N TYR A 52 -5.04 4.13 5.11
CA TYR A 52 -4.59 5.51 4.95
C TYR A 52 -3.31 5.76 5.73
N HIS A 53 -2.60 6.81 5.33
CA HIS A 53 -1.43 7.35 6.01
C HIS A 53 -1.76 8.76 6.50
N MET A 54 -1.32 9.12 7.70
CA MET A 54 -1.55 10.47 8.22
C MET A 54 -0.48 11.46 7.78
N ASN A 55 0.74 10.99 7.57
CA ASN A 55 1.88 11.85 7.24
C ASN A 55 2.35 11.70 5.79
N LYS A 56 2.20 10.52 5.22
CA LYS A 56 2.66 10.20 3.88
C LYS A 56 1.74 10.77 2.81
N ASP A 57 2.34 11.52 1.89
CA ASP A 57 1.75 11.96 0.62
C ASP A 57 2.36 11.12 -0.49
N GLU A 58 1.54 10.43 -1.26
CA GLU A 58 2.03 9.51 -2.27
C GLU A 58 1.32 9.66 -3.61
N THR A 59 2.09 9.43 -4.67
CA THR A 59 1.60 9.42 -6.04
C THR A 59 2.01 8.12 -6.71
N TRP A 60 1.07 7.47 -7.40
CA TRP A 60 1.30 6.25 -8.17
C TRP A 60 1.22 6.52 -9.66
N TYR A 61 2.11 5.92 -10.39
CA TYR A 61 2.09 5.84 -11.84
C TYR A 61 1.87 4.39 -12.26
N VAL A 62 0.86 4.14 -13.09
CA VAL A 62 0.60 2.80 -13.62
C VAL A 62 1.57 2.53 -14.76
N GLU A 63 2.53 1.63 -14.55
CA GLU A 63 3.52 1.22 -15.55
C GLU A 63 2.97 0.10 -16.42
N GLU A 64 2.40 -0.94 -15.80
CA GLU A 64 1.84 -2.11 -16.46
C GLU A 64 0.57 -2.58 -15.74
N GLY A 65 -0.36 -3.15 -16.51
CA GLY A 65 -1.56 -3.81 -15.99
C GLY A 65 -2.74 -2.87 -15.76
N GLU A 66 -3.87 -3.49 -15.44
CA GLU A 66 -5.15 -2.84 -15.18
C GLU A 66 -5.48 -3.00 -13.70
N PHE A 67 -5.99 -1.94 -13.08
CA PHE A 67 -6.31 -1.92 -11.66
C PHE A 67 -7.66 -1.26 -11.39
N ASN A 68 -8.33 -1.72 -10.32
CA ASN A 68 -9.36 -0.96 -9.65
C ASN A 68 -8.73 -0.14 -8.53
N TYR A 69 -8.83 1.16 -8.63
CA TYR A 69 -8.45 2.10 -7.59
C TYR A 69 -9.70 2.55 -6.83
N THR A 70 -9.75 2.29 -5.54
CA THR A 70 -10.86 2.71 -4.67
C THR A 70 -10.35 3.67 -3.61
N PHE A 71 -11.03 4.80 -3.43
CA PHE A 71 -10.80 5.69 -2.31
C PHE A 71 -12.12 5.95 -1.57
N ILE A 72 -12.03 6.34 -0.30
CA ILE A 72 -13.18 6.75 0.50
C ILE A 72 -13.14 8.27 0.66
N ASP A 73 -14.20 8.93 0.20
CA ASP A 73 -14.43 10.33 0.51
C ASP A 73 -14.71 10.46 2.01
N THR A 74 -13.84 11.18 2.73
CA THR A 74 -13.91 11.27 4.19
C THR A 74 -14.95 12.28 4.69
N GLU A 75 -15.50 13.14 3.84
CA GLU A 75 -16.58 14.06 4.20
C GLU A 75 -17.93 13.34 4.24
N ILE A 76 -18.18 12.43 3.30
CA ILE A 76 -19.44 11.70 3.15
C ILE A 76 -19.34 10.19 3.41
N ALA A 77 -18.15 9.70 3.73
CA ALA A 77 -17.86 8.27 3.95
C ALA A 77 -18.28 7.36 2.78
N TYR A 78 -18.16 7.84 1.56
CA TYR A 78 -18.59 7.12 0.36
C TYR A 78 -17.39 6.60 -0.45
N PRO A 79 -17.35 5.30 -0.77
CA PRO A 79 -16.30 4.73 -1.62
C PRO A 79 -16.57 5.01 -3.10
N THR A 80 -15.51 5.37 -3.81
CA THR A 80 -15.53 5.56 -5.27
C THR A 80 -14.42 4.74 -5.89
N THR A 81 -14.73 4.04 -6.98
CA THR A 81 -13.77 3.19 -7.69
C THR A 81 -13.57 3.68 -9.12
N PHE A 82 -12.30 3.79 -9.51
CA PHE A 82 -11.89 4.05 -10.88
C PHE A 82 -11.09 2.85 -11.42
N LYS A 83 -11.35 2.47 -12.67
CA LYS A 83 -10.47 1.59 -13.41
C LYS A 83 -9.33 2.43 -13.97
N ILE A 84 -8.09 2.10 -13.59
CA ILE A 84 -6.88 2.78 -14.05
C ILE A 84 -6.01 1.84 -14.89
N SER A 85 -5.31 2.41 -15.87
CA SER A 85 -4.57 1.73 -16.91
C SER A 85 -3.17 2.31 -17.06
N PRO A 86 -2.26 1.67 -17.82
CA PRO A 86 -0.92 2.22 -18.05
C PRO A 86 -0.92 3.67 -18.51
N GLY A 87 -0.07 4.48 -17.91
CA GLY A 87 0.04 5.91 -18.15
C GLY A 87 -0.83 6.80 -17.24
N TRP A 88 -1.69 6.19 -16.41
CA TRP A 88 -2.49 6.94 -15.44
C TRP A 88 -1.70 7.24 -14.17
N VAL A 89 -2.05 8.38 -13.55
CA VAL A 89 -1.47 8.85 -12.28
C VAL A 89 -2.59 9.00 -11.25
N VAL A 90 -2.31 8.56 -10.03
CA VAL A 90 -3.20 8.70 -8.88
C VAL A 90 -2.42 9.25 -7.70
N ARG A 91 -2.92 10.31 -7.06
CA ARG A 91 -2.34 10.86 -5.83
C ARG A 91 -3.27 10.60 -4.65
N GLN A 92 -2.69 10.08 -3.56
CA GLN A 92 -3.34 9.96 -2.26
C GLN A 92 -2.80 11.03 -1.33
N HIS A 93 -3.71 11.92 -0.89
CA HIS A 93 -3.39 12.89 0.16
C HIS A 93 -3.29 12.20 1.53
N PRO A 94 -2.50 12.76 2.47
CA PRO A 94 -2.54 12.31 3.85
C PRO A 94 -3.97 12.24 4.39
N GLY A 95 -4.29 11.16 5.11
CA GLY A 95 -5.62 10.91 5.69
C GLY A 95 -6.66 10.30 4.75
N GLN A 96 -6.36 10.14 3.46
CA GLN A 96 -7.31 9.57 2.50
C GLN A 96 -7.22 8.04 2.44
N PRO A 97 -8.29 7.30 2.83
CA PRO A 97 -8.31 5.85 2.68
C PRO A 97 -8.34 5.45 1.21
N HIS A 98 -7.51 4.46 0.87
CA HIS A 98 -7.36 3.99 -0.50
C HIS A 98 -7.02 2.51 -0.56
N GLN A 99 -7.36 1.89 -1.68
CA GLN A 99 -7.08 0.49 -1.99
C GLN A 99 -6.82 0.31 -3.48
N LEU A 100 -5.91 -0.60 -3.82
CA LEU A 100 -5.63 -0.99 -5.19
C LEU A 100 -5.84 -2.50 -5.33
N GLU A 101 -6.63 -2.90 -6.33
CA GLU A 101 -6.85 -4.28 -6.72
C GLU A 101 -6.36 -4.50 -8.15
N ALA A 102 -5.52 -5.50 -8.34
CA ALA A 102 -5.00 -5.86 -9.66
C ALA A 102 -6.00 -6.70 -10.44
N LEU A 103 -6.45 -6.21 -11.58
CA LEU A 103 -7.30 -6.96 -12.52
C LEU A 103 -6.49 -7.88 -13.42
N THR A 104 -5.22 -7.55 -13.62
CA THR A 104 -4.18 -8.32 -14.31
C THR A 104 -2.92 -8.32 -13.46
N ASP A 105 -1.92 -9.11 -13.81
CA ASP A 105 -0.56 -8.86 -13.31
C ASP A 105 -0.17 -7.43 -13.69
N GLY A 106 0.53 -6.74 -12.80
CA GLY A 106 0.86 -5.35 -13.07
C GLY A 106 1.92 -4.76 -12.16
N ARG A 107 2.31 -3.55 -12.49
CA ARG A 107 3.35 -2.78 -11.80
C ARG A 107 2.92 -1.33 -11.64
N ILE A 108 3.08 -0.85 -10.42
CA ILE A 108 2.86 0.54 -10.04
C ILE A 108 4.19 1.13 -9.59
N PHE A 109 4.52 2.30 -10.10
CA PHE A 109 5.64 3.08 -9.60
C PHE A 109 5.14 4.11 -8.59
N GLU A 110 5.63 4.03 -7.36
CA GLU A 110 5.29 4.95 -6.27
C GLU A 110 6.40 5.95 -6.06
N VAL A 111 6.05 7.24 -6.05
CA VAL A 111 6.85 8.32 -5.51
C VAL A 111 6.11 8.94 -4.34
N SER A 112 6.78 9.09 -3.22
CA SER A 112 6.13 9.58 -2.00
C SER A 112 7.11 10.32 -1.09
N THR A 113 6.57 10.92 -0.05
CA THR A 113 7.34 11.34 1.10
C THR A 113 7.83 10.12 1.88
N HIS A 114 8.63 10.32 2.92
CA HIS A 114 9.14 9.24 3.77
C HIS A 114 8.06 8.23 4.16
N HIS A 115 8.39 6.94 4.07
CA HIS A 115 7.51 5.84 4.47
C HIS A 115 7.89 5.30 5.85
N GLU A 116 6.90 5.20 6.73
CA GLU A 116 6.99 4.50 8.01
C GLU A 116 5.86 3.48 8.12
N ASP A 117 6.18 2.24 8.50
CA ASP A 117 5.17 1.18 8.66
C ASP A 117 4.15 1.52 9.77
N SER A 118 4.57 2.27 10.79
CA SER A 118 3.70 2.76 11.86
C SER A 118 2.68 3.81 11.41
N ASP A 119 2.90 4.49 10.28
CA ASP A 119 1.98 5.46 9.66
C ASP A 119 1.04 4.77 8.66
N SER A 120 0.50 3.62 9.03
CA SER A 120 -0.45 2.87 8.20
C SER A 120 -1.62 2.39 9.06
N TYR A 121 -2.82 2.87 8.72
CA TYR A 121 -4.06 2.62 9.46
C TYR A 121 -5.03 1.86 8.55
N ARG A 122 -5.34 0.60 8.89
CA ARG A 122 -6.19 -0.27 8.09
C ARG A 122 -7.66 -0.07 8.41
N VAL A 123 -8.46 0.05 7.35
CA VAL A 123 -9.93 0.13 7.41
C VAL A 123 -10.54 -1.23 7.07
N LEU A 124 -10.06 -1.87 6.01
CA LEU A 124 -10.47 -3.20 5.57
C LEU A 124 -9.23 -4.05 5.22
N PRO A 125 -9.27 -5.36 5.47
CA PRO A 125 -8.14 -6.23 5.15
C PRO A 125 -7.89 -6.36 3.65
N GLY A 126 -6.64 -6.62 3.29
CA GLY A 126 -6.22 -7.07 1.97
C GLY A 126 -5.59 -8.46 2.03
N ASP A 127 -4.96 -8.89 0.95
CA ASP A 127 -4.40 -10.26 0.86
C ASP A 127 -3.24 -10.52 1.84
N SER A 128 -2.52 -9.48 2.28
CA SER A 128 -1.50 -9.62 3.33
C SER A 128 -2.09 -9.88 4.72
N GLN A 129 -3.38 -9.63 4.95
CA GLN A 129 -4.09 -9.85 6.22
C GLN A 129 -5.06 -11.03 6.18
N LYS A 130 -5.08 -11.80 5.11
CA LYS A 130 -6.08 -12.84 4.86
C LYS A 130 -6.16 -13.89 5.98
N GLU A 131 -5.03 -14.40 6.43
CA GLU A 131 -4.98 -15.42 7.49
C GLU A 131 -5.58 -14.93 8.80
N VAL A 132 -5.32 -13.69 9.18
CA VAL A 132 -5.89 -13.09 10.39
C VAL A 132 -7.40 -12.91 10.25
N TRP A 133 -7.86 -12.50 9.08
CA TRP A 133 -9.29 -12.33 8.81
C TRP A 133 -10.05 -13.63 8.82
N ASP A 134 -9.54 -14.65 8.15
CA ASP A 134 -10.12 -16.00 8.14
C ASP A 134 -10.24 -16.58 9.56
N SER A 135 -9.24 -16.34 10.41
CA SER A 135 -9.26 -16.74 11.83
C SER A 135 -10.36 -16.04 12.63
N ILE A 136 -10.62 -14.77 12.37
CA ILE A 136 -11.69 -14.00 13.05
C ILE A 136 -13.06 -14.47 12.58
N GLU A 137 -13.24 -14.75 11.30
CA GLU A 137 -14.50 -15.29 10.77
C GLU A 137 -14.80 -16.70 11.29
N ASP A 138 -13.78 -17.54 11.38
CA ASP A 138 -13.92 -18.87 11.96
C ASP A 138 -14.27 -18.82 13.45
N PHE A 139 -13.71 -17.86 14.19
CA PHE A 139 -14.07 -17.63 15.58
C PHE A 139 -15.54 -17.22 15.72
N LYS A 140 -15.99 -16.25 14.92
CA LYS A 140 -17.39 -15.79 14.91
C LYS A 140 -18.36 -16.92 14.56
N ARG A 141 -18.05 -17.75 13.55
CA ARG A 141 -18.87 -18.92 13.20
C ARG A 141 -18.98 -19.94 14.31
N LYS A 142 -17.90 -20.16 15.08
CA LYS A 142 -17.90 -21.09 16.22
C LYS A 142 -18.76 -20.57 17.38
N ASP A 143 -18.74 -19.26 17.63
CA ASP A 143 -19.61 -18.64 18.64
C ASP A 143 -21.09 -18.74 18.25
N GLU A 144 -21.43 -18.49 16.99
CA GLU A 144 -22.81 -18.60 16.50
C GLU A 144 -23.33 -20.05 16.53
N LEU A 145 -22.46 -21.05 16.37
CA LEU A 145 -22.80 -22.47 16.43
C LEU A 145 -22.75 -23.04 17.87
N GLY A 146 -22.01 -22.39 18.77
CA GLY A 146 -21.86 -22.84 20.19
C GLY A 146 -23.02 -22.51 21.10
N ASP A 147 -23.91 -21.60 20.73
CA ASP A 147 -25.06 -21.17 21.55
C ASP A 147 -26.35 -21.95 21.27
N LYS A 148 -26.23 -23.16 20.68
CA LYS A 148 -27.34 -24.08 20.43
C LYS A 148 -27.20 -25.41 21.18
N SER A 149 -26.68 -25.32 22.39
CA SER A 149 -26.72 -26.51 23.30
C SER A 149 -27.47 -26.22 24.59
#